data_5bd49ab55e30a01d9fdc896c2555b809
#
_entry.id   5bd49ab55e30a01d9fdc896c2555b809
#
_cell.length_a   1.000
_cell.length_b   1.000
_cell.length_c   1.000
_cell.angle_alpha   90.00
_cell.angle_beta   90.00
_cell.angle_gamma   90.00
#
_symmetry.space_group_name_H-M   'P 1'
#
loop_
_entity.id
_entity.type
_entity.pdbx_description
1 polymer ?
#
loop_
_entity_poly.entity_id
_entity_poly.type
_entity_poly.pdbx_seq_one_letter_code
_entity_poly.pdbx_strand_id
1 'polypeptide(L)'
;MHGDKMKNLKTIRPITDLRNTNEISDACHAIDKPIHITKNGYSDLVIMSEDVYDDLLANNSTNASFKEEVTKCVTINNNENNFGFVRVRGVSLKESVFNVESNFESIKKHILKAINENIDLLVFPELSLTSYTCGDLFFKNSLLDACNSKIKELAEIGKNSNLIYIVGSPFTYNQKIYNCAIVYQKGKILGIVPKTYLPNY
;
A
#
# COMPACT_ATOMS: atom_id res chain seq x y z
N MET A 1 35.43 -24.45 32.15
CA MET A 1 35.73 -24.52 30.71
C MET A 1 34.41 -24.77 29.97
N HIS A 2 33.64 -23.74 29.67
CA HIS A 2 32.49 -23.80 28.76
C HIS A 2 32.89 -23.06 27.50
N GLY A 3 33.39 -23.85 26.54
CA GLY A 3 33.80 -23.35 25.23
C GLY A 3 32.60 -23.02 24.37
N ASP A 4 32.60 -21.82 24.01
CA ASP A 4 31.74 -21.08 23.12
C ASP A 4 31.52 -21.81 21.77
N LYS A 5 30.33 -22.38 21.58
CA LYS A 5 29.81 -22.71 20.25
C LYS A 5 28.96 -21.56 19.76
N MET A 6 29.59 -20.46 19.39
CA MET A 6 28.93 -19.50 18.46
C MET A 6 28.74 -20.22 17.13
N LYS A 7 27.66 -20.97 17.00
CA LYS A 7 27.13 -21.39 15.70
C LYS A 7 26.81 -20.14 14.93
N ASN A 8 27.34 -20.04 13.72
CA ASN A 8 26.98 -19.02 12.70
C ASN A 8 25.46 -19.07 12.48
N LEU A 9 24.71 -18.29 13.27
CA LEU A 9 23.26 -18.24 13.23
C LEU A 9 22.86 -17.51 11.95
N LYS A 10 22.37 -18.29 10.97
CA LYS A 10 21.97 -17.75 9.66
C LYS A 10 20.68 -16.96 9.81
N THR A 11 20.68 -15.73 9.34
CA THR A 11 19.48 -14.85 9.24
C THR A 11 18.59 -15.19 8.03
N ILE A 12 19.00 -16.16 7.20
CA ILE A 12 18.23 -16.67 6.05
C ILE A 12 18.14 -18.19 6.18
N ARG A 13 16.91 -18.74 6.21
CA ARG A 13 16.63 -20.17 6.39
C ARG A 13 15.55 -20.66 5.43
N PRO A 14 15.61 -21.90 4.95
CA PRO A 14 14.55 -22.47 4.11
C PRO A 14 13.28 -22.74 4.93
N ILE A 15 12.11 -22.72 4.28
CA ILE A 15 10.81 -22.95 4.93
C ILE A 15 10.70 -24.33 5.59
N THR A 16 11.50 -25.30 5.15
CA THR A 16 11.56 -26.63 5.76
C THR A 16 12.02 -26.62 7.21
N ASP A 17 12.82 -25.61 7.60
CA ASP A 17 13.33 -25.47 8.98
C ASP A 17 12.21 -25.16 9.98
N LEU A 18 11.07 -24.63 9.53
CA LEU A 18 9.87 -24.39 10.36
C LEU A 18 9.26 -25.69 10.94
N ARG A 19 9.64 -26.84 10.44
CA ARG A 19 9.20 -28.13 11.01
C ARG A 19 9.82 -28.40 12.38
N ASN A 20 10.98 -27.82 12.67
CA ASN A 20 11.65 -27.89 13.98
C ASN A 20 11.39 -26.60 14.76
N THR A 21 10.21 -26.52 15.37
CA THR A 21 9.73 -25.32 16.07
C THR A 21 10.63 -24.89 17.23
N ASN A 22 11.24 -25.86 17.95
CA ASN A 22 12.14 -25.56 19.08
C ASN A 22 13.43 -24.89 18.57
N GLU A 23 14.05 -25.44 17.53
CA GLU A 23 15.28 -24.87 16.95
C GLU A 23 15.05 -23.47 16.37
N ILE A 24 13.91 -23.24 15.75
CA ILE A 24 13.56 -21.93 15.21
C ILE A 24 13.29 -20.93 16.33
N SER A 25 12.57 -21.34 17.38
CA SER A 25 12.34 -20.49 18.55
C SER A 25 13.66 -20.10 19.22
N ASP A 26 14.53 -21.07 19.49
CA ASP A 26 15.84 -20.81 20.07
C ASP A 26 16.69 -19.88 19.19
N ALA A 27 16.61 -20.03 17.86
CA ALA A 27 17.31 -19.16 16.93
C ALA A 27 16.76 -17.74 16.96
N CYS A 28 15.44 -17.55 17.05
CA CYS A 28 14.82 -16.22 17.16
C CYS A 28 15.24 -15.47 18.42
N HIS A 29 15.35 -16.17 19.56
CA HIS A 29 15.82 -15.59 20.82
C HIS A 29 17.34 -15.39 20.89
N ALA A 30 18.12 -16.09 20.06
CA ALA A 30 19.57 -15.96 20.04
C ALA A 30 20.08 -14.92 19.02
N ILE A 31 19.23 -14.43 18.13
CA ILE A 31 19.57 -13.49 17.08
C ILE A 31 18.76 -12.21 17.32
N ASP A 32 19.42 -11.09 17.64
CA ASP A 32 18.78 -9.78 17.80
C ASP A 32 18.42 -9.16 16.41
N LYS A 33 17.87 -9.97 15.51
CA LYS A 33 17.51 -9.55 14.14
C LYS A 33 16.43 -10.48 13.56
N PRO A 34 15.58 -9.96 12.65
CA PRO A 34 14.65 -10.79 11.91
C PRO A 34 15.33 -11.90 11.11
N ILE A 35 14.72 -13.07 11.11
CA ILE A 35 15.12 -14.24 10.31
C ILE A 35 14.22 -14.31 9.08
N HIS A 36 14.80 -14.28 7.89
CA HIS A 36 14.08 -14.44 6.63
C HIS A 36 13.93 -15.92 6.29
N ILE A 37 12.69 -16.36 6.13
CA ILE A 37 12.34 -17.71 5.68
C ILE A 37 12.15 -17.69 4.17
N THR A 38 12.83 -18.59 3.48
CA THR A 38 12.77 -18.68 2.02
C THR A 38 12.00 -19.92 1.57
N LYS A 39 11.21 -19.76 0.50
CA LYS A 39 10.53 -20.83 -0.23
C LYS A 39 10.93 -20.76 -1.68
N ASN A 40 11.39 -21.87 -2.24
CA ASN A 40 11.89 -21.95 -3.63
C ASN A 40 12.97 -20.89 -3.96
N GLY A 41 13.81 -20.53 -2.97
CA GLY A 41 14.88 -19.54 -3.13
C GLY A 41 14.46 -18.08 -2.96
N TYR A 42 13.19 -17.79 -2.74
CA TYR A 42 12.65 -16.43 -2.53
C TYR A 42 12.25 -16.22 -1.07
N SER A 43 12.38 -14.99 -0.57
CA SER A 43 11.91 -14.64 0.79
C SER A 43 10.38 -14.74 0.81
N ASP A 44 9.84 -15.54 1.74
CA ASP A 44 8.41 -15.84 1.87
C ASP A 44 7.84 -15.29 3.18
N LEU A 45 8.56 -15.51 4.30
CA LEU A 45 8.16 -15.07 5.64
C LEU A 45 9.32 -14.41 6.36
N VAL A 46 8.99 -13.60 7.36
CA VAL A 46 9.95 -13.07 8.33
C VAL A 46 9.47 -13.48 9.72
N ILE A 47 10.35 -14.07 10.51
CA ILE A 47 10.10 -14.46 11.91
C ILE A 47 11.12 -13.81 12.82
N MET A 48 10.71 -13.47 14.03
CA MET A 48 11.56 -12.85 15.04
C MET A 48 11.01 -13.13 16.44
N SER A 49 11.80 -12.89 17.48
CA SER A 49 11.31 -12.88 18.85
C SER A 49 10.43 -11.65 19.11
N GLU A 50 9.61 -11.70 20.16
CA GLU A 50 8.78 -10.58 20.59
C GLU A 50 9.65 -9.36 20.95
N ASP A 51 10.79 -9.58 21.63
CA ASP A 51 11.73 -8.51 21.96
C ASP A 51 12.27 -7.78 20.73
N VAL A 52 12.67 -8.53 19.67
CA VAL A 52 13.13 -7.94 18.41
C VAL A 52 12.00 -7.19 17.69
N TYR A 53 10.77 -7.69 17.77
CA TYR A 53 9.60 -7.03 17.20
C TYR A 53 9.29 -5.71 17.94
N ASP A 54 9.34 -5.72 19.28
CA ASP A 54 9.11 -4.53 20.09
C ASP A 54 10.22 -3.49 19.88
N ASP A 55 11.48 -3.91 19.77
CA ASP A 55 12.60 -3.04 19.42
C ASP A 55 12.45 -2.43 18.02
N LEU A 56 11.97 -3.20 17.04
CA LEU A 56 11.65 -2.66 15.71
C LEU A 56 10.50 -1.65 15.75
N LEU A 57 9.51 -1.87 16.61
CA LEU A 57 8.43 -0.90 16.83
C LEU A 57 8.93 0.35 17.57
N ALA A 58 9.78 0.20 18.58
CA ALA A 58 10.35 1.31 19.37
C ALA A 58 11.36 2.14 18.56
N ASN A 59 12.24 1.49 17.79
CA ASN A 59 13.21 2.15 16.90
C ASN A 59 12.57 2.74 15.63
N ASN A 60 11.36 2.30 15.28
CA ASN A 60 10.48 2.98 14.34
C ASN A 60 9.70 4.16 14.98
N SER A 61 10.18 4.74 16.06
CA SER A 61 9.57 5.94 16.67
C SER A 61 9.63 7.17 15.74
N THR A 62 10.50 7.21 14.74
CA THR A 62 10.33 8.07 13.54
C THR A 62 9.16 7.63 12.65
N ASN A 63 8.79 6.34 12.65
CA ASN A 63 7.57 5.80 12.05
C ASN A 63 6.36 5.78 13.02
N ALA A 64 6.55 5.96 14.33
CA ALA A 64 5.44 6.16 15.27
C ALA A 64 4.74 7.50 15.00
N SER A 65 5.50 8.55 14.67
CA SER A 65 4.94 9.80 14.14
C SER A 65 4.18 9.56 12.82
N PHE A 66 4.71 8.71 11.92
CA PHE A 66 4.04 8.37 10.67
C PHE A 66 2.82 7.45 10.88
N LYS A 67 2.90 6.47 11.80
CA LYS A 67 1.74 5.65 12.22
C LYS A 67 0.69 6.47 12.96
N GLU A 68 1.11 7.38 13.83
CA GLU A 68 0.21 8.28 14.53
C GLU A 68 -0.40 9.33 13.58
N GLU A 69 0.35 9.84 12.60
CA GLU A 69 -0.20 10.68 11.54
C GLU A 69 -1.13 9.91 10.61
N VAL A 70 -0.80 8.68 10.20
CA VAL A 70 -1.69 7.85 9.38
C VAL A 70 -2.93 7.45 10.16
N THR A 71 -2.82 7.09 11.44
CA THR A 71 -3.98 6.78 12.29
C THR A 71 -4.84 8.03 12.57
N LYS A 72 -4.23 9.21 12.70
CA LYS A 72 -4.95 10.50 12.81
C LYS A 72 -5.55 10.96 11.47
N CYS A 73 -5.00 10.51 10.33
CA CYS A 73 -5.50 10.89 9.00
C CYS A 73 -6.71 10.07 8.55
N VAL A 74 -6.83 8.81 8.97
CA VAL A 74 -7.98 7.96 8.62
C VAL A 74 -9.09 8.18 9.64
N THR A 75 -9.80 9.29 9.52
CA THR A 75 -11.03 9.49 10.28
C THR A 75 -12.20 8.92 9.47
N ILE A 76 -12.52 7.65 9.71
CA ILE A 76 -13.83 7.12 9.30
C ILE A 76 -14.86 7.88 10.15
N ASN A 77 -15.84 8.48 9.51
CA ASN A 77 -16.92 9.16 10.23
C ASN A 77 -17.65 8.13 11.10
N ASN A 78 -17.29 8.04 12.36
CA ASN A 78 -18.12 7.46 13.38
C ASN A 78 -19.27 8.45 13.63
N ASN A 79 -20.19 8.59 12.66
CA ASN A 79 -21.51 9.12 12.99
C ASN A 79 -22.07 8.20 14.06
N GLU A 80 -22.52 8.77 15.18
CA GLU A 80 -23.08 8.05 16.32
C GLU A 80 -24.19 7.04 15.93
N ASN A 81 -24.70 7.13 14.71
CA ASN A 81 -25.73 6.25 14.14
C ASN A 81 -25.20 5.11 13.25
N ASN A 82 -23.89 4.97 13.02
CA ASN A 82 -23.36 3.94 12.11
C ASN A 82 -23.10 2.58 12.80
N PHE A 83 -23.25 2.47 14.11
CA PHE A 83 -23.08 1.20 14.86
C PHE A 83 -21.78 0.44 14.49
N GLY A 84 -20.73 1.12 14.08
CA GLY A 84 -19.47 0.50 13.62
C GLY A 84 -19.47 0.02 12.16
N PHE A 85 -20.52 0.24 11.38
CA PHE A 85 -20.55 -0.10 9.96
C PHE A 85 -19.83 0.95 9.10
N VAL A 86 -19.16 0.47 8.04
CA VAL A 86 -18.48 1.28 7.01
C VAL A 86 -19.18 1.08 5.68
N ARG A 87 -19.54 2.16 5.00
CA ARG A 87 -20.14 2.12 3.66
C ARG A 87 -19.03 2.10 2.60
N VAL A 88 -18.91 0.98 1.92
CA VAL A 88 -17.88 0.79 0.88
C VAL A 88 -18.54 0.74 -0.49
N ARG A 89 -17.90 1.36 -1.48
CA ARG A 89 -18.29 1.28 -2.89
C ARG A 89 -17.10 0.93 -3.77
N GLY A 90 -17.23 -0.13 -4.57
CA GLY A 90 -16.40 -0.38 -5.73
C GLY A 90 -17.01 0.24 -6.98
N VAL A 91 -16.18 0.78 -7.87
CA VAL A 91 -16.60 1.40 -9.12
C VAL A 91 -16.07 0.59 -10.28
N SER A 92 -16.91 0.36 -11.30
CA SER A 92 -16.48 -0.08 -12.63
C SER A 92 -16.60 1.11 -13.58
N LEU A 93 -15.49 1.48 -14.22
CA LEU A 93 -15.42 2.63 -15.13
C LEU A 93 -15.47 2.15 -16.59
N LYS A 94 -16.08 2.95 -17.45
CA LYS A 94 -15.82 2.89 -18.89
C LYS A 94 -14.61 3.79 -19.16
N GLU A 95 -13.44 3.20 -19.13
CA GLU A 95 -12.18 3.91 -19.30
C GLU A 95 -11.89 4.17 -20.78
N SER A 96 -11.26 5.31 -21.06
CA SER A 96 -10.72 5.65 -22.37
C SER A 96 -9.21 5.45 -22.36
N VAL A 97 -8.71 4.56 -23.22
CA VAL A 97 -7.28 4.26 -23.33
C VAL A 97 -6.49 5.53 -23.64
N PHE A 98 -5.43 5.79 -22.89
CA PHE A 98 -4.55 6.96 -23.07
C PHE A 98 -5.21 8.34 -22.89
N ASN A 99 -6.46 8.41 -22.48
CA ASN A 99 -7.18 9.68 -22.29
C ASN A 99 -7.34 9.99 -20.80
N VAL A 100 -6.26 10.50 -20.20
CA VAL A 100 -6.19 10.81 -18.76
C VAL A 100 -7.24 11.83 -18.35
N GLU A 101 -7.53 12.83 -19.19
CA GLU A 101 -8.52 13.87 -18.91
C GLU A 101 -9.94 13.30 -18.81
N SER A 102 -10.34 12.49 -19.77
CA SER A 102 -11.68 11.87 -19.78
C SER A 102 -11.85 10.92 -18.57
N ASN A 103 -10.80 10.14 -18.27
CA ASN A 103 -10.84 9.23 -17.13
C ASN A 103 -10.88 10.00 -15.80
N PHE A 104 -10.11 11.07 -15.68
CA PHE A 104 -10.13 11.96 -14.52
C PHE A 104 -11.53 12.56 -14.27
N GLU A 105 -12.20 13.09 -15.29
CA GLU A 105 -13.56 13.64 -15.14
C GLU A 105 -14.57 12.55 -14.73
N SER A 106 -14.41 11.33 -15.25
CA SER A 106 -15.23 10.18 -14.82
C SER A 106 -14.99 9.83 -13.35
N ILE A 107 -13.72 9.74 -12.92
CA ILE A 107 -13.34 9.48 -11.52
C ILE A 107 -13.90 10.57 -10.61
N LYS A 108 -13.70 11.84 -10.95
CA LYS A 108 -14.20 13.01 -10.21
C LYS A 108 -15.72 12.96 -10.01
N LYS A 109 -16.47 12.62 -11.05
CA LYS A 109 -17.93 12.46 -10.96
C LYS A 109 -18.33 11.40 -9.92
N HIS A 110 -17.62 10.27 -9.89
CA HIS A 110 -17.89 9.22 -8.92
C HIS A 110 -17.48 9.60 -7.48
N ILE A 111 -16.38 10.36 -7.31
CA ILE A 111 -15.98 10.89 -6.00
C ILE A 111 -17.06 11.85 -5.47
N LEU A 112 -17.50 12.83 -6.27
CA LEU A 112 -18.53 13.78 -5.86
C LEU A 112 -19.86 13.08 -5.53
N LYS A 113 -20.23 12.07 -6.32
CA LYS A 113 -21.42 11.25 -6.04
C LYS A 113 -21.27 10.49 -4.70
N ALA A 114 -20.12 9.90 -4.44
CA ALA A 114 -19.86 9.17 -3.19
C ALA A 114 -19.90 10.09 -1.96
N ILE A 115 -19.40 11.31 -2.07
CA ILE A 115 -19.50 12.34 -1.03
C ILE A 115 -20.97 12.65 -0.72
N ASN A 116 -21.78 12.89 -1.74
CA ASN A 116 -23.21 13.22 -1.58
C ASN A 116 -24.02 12.04 -0.99
N GLU A 117 -23.57 10.82 -1.21
CA GLU A 117 -24.24 9.61 -0.70
C GLU A 117 -23.65 9.11 0.63
N ASN A 118 -22.76 9.88 1.27
CA ASN A 118 -22.09 9.57 2.54
C ASN A 118 -21.38 8.20 2.50
N ILE A 119 -20.67 7.89 1.42
CA ILE A 119 -19.79 6.73 1.32
C ILE A 119 -18.53 7.01 2.14
N ASP A 120 -18.05 6.02 2.88
CA ASP A 120 -16.85 6.14 3.72
C ASP A 120 -15.59 5.75 2.94
N LEU A 121 -15.68 4.70 2.10
CA LEU A 121 -14.57 4.21 1.29
C LEU A 121 -15.01 3.96 -0.16
N LEU A 122 -14.32 4.60 -1.11
CA LEU A 122 -14.54 4.45 -2.55
C LEU A 122 -13.30 3.87 -3.22
N VAL A 123 -13.46 2.77 -3.97
CA VAL A 123 -12.35 2.09 -4.63
C VAL A 123 -12.57 2.05 -6.13
N PHE A 124 -11.56 2.51 -6.88
CA PHE A 124 -11.51 2.49 -8.34
C PHE A 124 -10.66 1.31 -8.85
N PRO A 125 -10.81 0.92 -10.13
CA PRO A 125 -10.03 -0.14 -10.74
C PRO A 125 -8.52 0.18 -10.80
N GLU A 126 -7.73 -0.87 -11.02
CA GLU A 126 -6.30 -0.79 -11.34
C GLU A 126 -6.10 0.08 -12.60
N LEU A 127 -5.13 1.03 -12.54
CA LEU A 127 -4.79 1.93 -13.65
C LEU A 127 -5.98 2.74 -14.20
N SER A 128 -6.98 3.00 -13.36
CA SER A 128 -8.23 3.69 -13.75
C SER A 128 -8.04 5.08 -14.35
N LEU A 129 -6.89 5.72 -14.08
CA LEU A 129 -6.56 7.04 -14.66
C LEU A 129 -6.11 6.95 -16.13
N THR A 130 -5.60 5.80 -16.58
CA THR A 130 -5.05 5.62 -17.93
C THR A 130 -5.79 4.59 -18.77
N SER A 131 -6.49 3.66 -18.15
CA SER A 131 -6.88 2.32 -18.57
C SER A 131 -5.74 1.30 -18.44
N TYR A 132 -6.11 0.06 -18.14
CA TYR A 132 -5.20 -1.07 -17.99
C TYR A 132 -4.49 -1.43 -19.32
N THR A 133 -5.15 -1.20 -20.45
CA THR A 133 -4.74 -1.67 -21.78
C THR A 133 -3.85 -0.69 -22.55
N CYS A 134 -3.17 0.22 -21.87
CA CYS A 134 -2.27 1.18 -22.51
C CYS A 134 -1.00 0.55 -23.15
N GLY A 135 -0.58 -0.65 -22.71
CA GLY A 135 0.59 -1.34 -23.29
C GLY A 135 1.85 -0.46 -23.27
N ASP A 136 2.53 -0.35 -24.40
CA ASP A 136 3.76 0.44 -24.55
C ASP A 136 3.58 1.94 -24.37
N LEU A 137 2.33 2.45 -24.34
CA LEU A 137 2.06 3.85 -24.10
C LEU A 137 2.43 4.29 -22.68
N PHE A 138 2.57 3.36 -21.73
CA PHE A 138 3.07 3.66 -20.39
C PHE A 138 4.49 4.23 -20.39
N PHE A 139 5.28 4.03 -21.44
CA PHE A 139 6.63 4.61 -21.57
C PHE A 139 6.62 6.03 -22.19
N LYS A 140 5.46 6.60 -22.49
CA LYS A 140 5.36 7.97 -23.00
C LYS A 140 5.35 8.98 -21.86
N ASN A 141 6.33 9.89 -21.84
CA ASN A 141 6.42 10.95 -20.85
C ASN A 141 5.12 11.80 -20.78
N SER A 142 4.50 12.09 -21.93
CA SER A 142 3.26 12.84 -21.98
C SER A 142 2.12 12.20 -21.18
N LEU A 143 2.02 10.87 -21.17
CA LEU A 143 1.06 10.14 -20.34
C LEU A 143 1.39 10.26 -18.85
N LEU A 144 2.66 10.05 -18.51
CA LEU A 144 3.12 10.08 -17.12
C LEU A 144 3.00 11.48 -16.51
N ASP A 145 3.33 12.52 -17.27
CA ASP A 145 3.19 13.92 -16.83
C ASP A 145 1.72 14.31 -16.64
N ALA A 146 0.83 13.87 -17.53
CA ALA A 146 -0.60 14.05 -17.38
C ALA A 146 -1.12 13.34 -16.12
N CYS A 147 -0.70 12.10 -15.86
CA CYS A 147 -1.07 11.37 -14.65
C CYS A 147 -0.58 12.10 -13.39
N ASN A 148 0.69 12.53 -13.36
CA ASN A 148 1.27 13.23 -12.21
C ASN A 148 0.56 14.54 -11.89
N SER A 149 0.08 15.27 -12.92
CA SER A 149 -0.76 16.46 -12.72
C SER A 149 -2.10 16.09 -12.10
N LYS A 150 -2.80 15.10 -12.67
CA LYS A 150 -4.13 14.69 -12.21
C LYS A 150 -4.12 14.02 -10.83
N ILE A 151 -3.07 13.35 -10.46
CA ILE A 151 -2.89 12.80 -9.09
C ILE A 151 -2.98 13.92 -8.04
N LYS A 152 -2.40 15.09 -8.31
CA LYS A 152 -2.48 16.25 -7.40
C LYS A 152 -3.87 16.87 -7.40
N GLU A 153 -4.49 17.00 -8.57
CA GLU A 153 -5.84 17.56 -8.71
C GLU A 153 -6.89 16.66 -8.03
N LEU A 154 -6.72 15.33 -8.10
CA LEU A 154 -7.60 14.38 -7.41
C LEU A 154 -7.64 14.63 -5.90
N ALA A 155 -6.52 14.97 -5.26
CA ALA A 155 -6.49 15.23 -3.82
C ALA A 155 -7.46 16.37 -3.43
N GLU A 156 -7.54 17.44 -4.23
CA GLU A 156 -8.38 18.61 -3.94
C GLU A 156 -9.89 18.33 -3.97
N ILE A 157 -10.33 17.31 -4.72
CA ILE A 157 -11.76 17.00 -4.88
C ILE A 157 -12.41 16.66 -3.53
N GLY A 158 -11.76 15.85 -2.73
CA GLY A 158 -12.27 15.35 -1.45
C GLY A 158 -11.86 16.17 -0.23
N LYS A 159 -11.29 17.39 -0.38
CA LYS A 159 -10.67 18.13 0.73
C LYS A 159 -11.62 18.48 1.88
N ASN A 160 -12.89 18.68 1.57
CA ASN A 160 -13.91 19.04 2.56
C ASN A 160 -14.78 17.85 2.98
N SER A 161 -14.34 16.61 2.70
CA SER A 161 -15.08 15.40 3.04
C SER A 161 -14.22 14.43 3.84
N ASN A 162 -14.87 13.50 4.54
CA ASN A 162 -14.18 12.40 5.22
C ASN A 162 -14.03 11.15 4.34
N LEU A 163 -14.53 11.19 3.09
CA LEU A 163 -14.41 10.10 2.14
C LEU A 163 -12.94 9.72 1.94
N ILE A 164 -12.65 8.44 2.10
CA ILE A 164 -11.40 7.83 1.65
C ILE A 164 -11.63 7.31 0.24
N TYR A 165 -10.75 7.63 -0.71
CA TYR A 165 -10.84 7.07 -2.05
C TYR A 165 -9.49 6.61 -2.55
N ILE A 166 -9.52 5.51 -3.32
CA ILE A 166 -8.34 4.82 -3.83
C ILE A 166 -8.43 4.79 -5.35
N VAL A 167 -7.43 5.37 -6.03
CA VAL A 167 -7.39 5.47 -7.49
C VAL A 167 -6.15 4.76 -8.03
N GLY A 168 -6.33 3.89 -9.02
CA GLY A 168 -5.24 3.23 -9.73
C GLY A 168 -4.59 4.15 -10.76
N SER A 169 -3.26 4.28 -10.73
CA SER A 169 -2.50 5.10 -11.68
C SER A 169 -1.07 4.61 -11.85
N PRO A 170 -0.45 4.79 -13.03
CA PRO A 170 1.01 4.75 -13.12
C PRO A 170 1.58 5.91 -12.32
N PHE A 171 2.71 5.67 -11.67
CA PHE A 171 3.44 6.66 -10.89
C PHE A 171 4.93 6.56 -11.16
N THR A 172 5.59 7.70 -11.37
CA THR A 172 7.02 7.75 -11.64
C THR A 172 7.80 8.15 -10.39
N TYR A 173 8.76 7.32 -10.00
CA TYR A 173 9.66 7.61 -8.89
C TYR A 173 11.07 7.10 -9.21
N ASN A 174 12.10 7.91 -9.00
CA ASN A 174 13.49 7.57 -9.27
C ASN A 174 13.72 6.98 -10.68
N GLN A 175 13.16 7.60 -11.71
CA GLN A 175 13.23 7.18 -13.13
C GLN A 175 12.62 5.79 -13.41
N LYS A 176 11.83 5.26 -12.50
CA LYS A 176 11.10 4.00 -12.67
C LYS A 176 9.60 4.27 -12.66
N ILE A 177 8.87 3.47 -13.43
CA ILE A 177 7.42 3.52 -13.51
C ILE A 177 6.84 2.40 -12.64
N TYR A 178 5.88 2.73 -11.81
CA TYR A 178 5.19 1.80 -10.93
C TYR A 178 3.70 1.82 -11.23
N ASN A 179 3.07 0.66 -11.14
CA ASN A 179 1.62 0.55 -11.09
C ASN A 179 1.18 0.71 -9.63
N CYS A 180 0.46 1.77 -9.32
CA CYS A 180 0.18 2.15 -7.95
C CYS A 180 -1.31 2.31 -7.64
N ALA A 181 -1.69 1.97 -6.41
CA ALA A 181 -2.91 2.43 -5.77
C ALA A 181 -2.58 3.69 -4.95
N ILE A 182 -3.27 4.79 -5.23
CA ILE A 182 -3.06 6.07 -4.56
C ILE A 182 -4.25 6.33 -3.65
N VAL A 183 -3.98 6.52 -2.37
CA VAL A 183 -4.99 6.68 -1.32
C VAL A 183 -5.12 8.15 -0.96
N TYR A 184 -6.34 8.66 -0.94
CA TYR A 184 -6.65 10.06 -0.68
C TYR A 184 -7.63 10.22 0.46
N GLN A 185 -7.47 11.29 1.24
CA GLN A 185 -8.46 11.79 2.19
C GLN A 185 -8.19 13.27 2.52
N LYS A 186 -9.24 14.05 2.71
CA LYS A 186 -9.19 15.45 3.20
C LYS A 186 -8.17 16.33 2.47
N GLY A 187 -8.11 16.25 1.16
CA GLY A 187 -7.20 17.04 0.34
C GLY A 187 -5.75 16.56 0.34
N LYS A 188 -5.46 15.38 0.87
CA LYS A 188 -4.11 14.82 0.99
C LYS A 188 -4.00 13.45 0.34
N ILE A 189 -2.82 13.15 -0.16
CA ILE A 189 -2.40 11.79 -0.50
C ILE A 189 -1.91 11.16 0.81
N LEU A 190 -2.61 10.13 1.28
CA LEU A 190 -2.24 9.39 2.48
C LEU A 190 -1.13 8.37 2.21
N GLY A 191 -1.09 7.81 1.00
CA GLY A 191 -0.10 6.83 0.62
C GLY A 191 -0.16 6.48 -0.85
N ILE A 192 0.97 6.00 -1.37
CA ILE A 192 1.13 5.47 -2.72
C ILE A 192 1.65 4.05 -2.58
N VAL A 193 0.84 3.06 -2.94
CA VAL A 193 1.12 1.63 -2.76
C VAL A 193 1.46 1.02 -4.11
N PRO A 194 2.72 0.67 -4.39
CA PRO A 194 3.10 0.03 -5.63
C PRO A 194 2.67 -1.44 -5.65
N LYS A 195 2.22 -1.91 -6.80
CA LYS A 195 1.95 -3.32 -7.04
C LYS A 195 3.26 -4.11 -7.04
N THR A 196 3.37 -5.10 -6.17
CA THR A 196 4.60 -5.88 -5.99
C THR A 196 4.76 -6.95 -7.05
N TYR A 197 3.68 -7.65 -7.40
CA TYR A 197 3.70 -8.76 -8.36
C TYR A 197 2.97 -8.34 -9.64
N LEU A 198 3.74 -8.09 -10.69
CA LEU A 198 3.19 -7.83 -12.03
C LEU A 198 2.94 -9.18 -12.71
N PRO A 199 1.81 -9.35 -13.43
CA PRO A 199 1.57 -10.56 -14.19
C PRO A 199 2.56 -10.66 -15.36
N ASN A 200 3.04 -11.86 -15.60
CA ASN A 200 3.90 -12.20 -16.74
C ASN A 200 3.02 -12.79 -17.86
N TYR A 201 2.51 -11.96 -18.74
CA TYR A 201 1.88 -12.35 -20.01
C TYR A 201 2.26 -11.39 -21.11
#